data_4e3f3427fddec0c893a881d72750b97e
#
_entry.id   4e3f3427fddec0c893a881d72750b97e
#
_cell.length_a   1.000
_cell.length_b   1.000
_cell.length_c   1.000
_cell.angle_alpha   90.00
_cell.angle_beta   90.00
_cell.angle_gamma   90.00
#
_symmetry.space_group_name_H-M   'P 1'
#
loop_
_entity.id
_entity.type
_entity.pdbx_description
1 polymer ?
#
loop_
_entity_poly.entity_id
_entity_poly.type
_entity_poly.pdbx_seq_one_letter_code
_entity_poly.pdbx_strand_id
1 'polypeptide(L)'
;MRTVTVLGSTGSIGCSTVDLLEQARDQFRVRALVGGKNAAKLAEQARSLKAELAVLADETAFEELKTLLAGSGTEVACGRQAVIDAAALPADWTMAAITGAAGLEPTLAAVKNGKSIALANKEALVCAGDVMLRAVKEAGATLLPVDSEHNAVFQAMADRQIDQVEKIILTASGGPFRTSTLEEMRVATRAQALKHPTWSMGAKISIDSASMFNKGLEVIEAARIFNLPEDKIDVLVHPQSVVHGMVQYTDGSLIAQMGSADMRIPIAHTLTWPKRMATTSPRLDLAAFGKLEFYAPDEVRFPALRLAREALRKGGAASAILSAANEIAVDAFLHEQIGFLDISRIVEEVMVALGAPPADTLDAVLHWDAEARRAAQRLIPAHAA
;
A
#
# COMPACT_ATOMS: atom_id res chain seq x y z
N MET A 1 20.51 -4.17 19.24
CA MET A 1 19.04 -4.28 19.17
C MET A 1 18.58 -3.15 18.26
N ARG A 2 17.90 -3.49 17.14
CA ARG A 2 17.42 -2.51 16.16
C ARG A 2 16.17 -1.81 16.71
N THR A 3 16.13 -0.48 16.63
CA THR A 3 14.95 0.28 17.08
C THR A 3 13.92 0.36 15.96
N VAL A 4 12.64 0.14 16.31
CA VAL A 4 11.54 0.09 15.32
C VAL A 4 10.35 0.91 15.77
N THR A 5 9.67 1.55 14.79
CA THR A 5 8.39 2.22 14.94
C THR A 5 7.39 1.60 13.95
N VAL A 6 6.14 1.39 14.39
CA VAL A 6 5.09 0.82 13.54
C VAL A 6 3.91 1.78 13.47
N LEU A 7 3.78 2.46 12.33
CA LEU A 7 2.65 3.33 12.02
C LEU A 7 1.54 2.48 11.40
N GLY A 8 0.37 2.43 12.04
CA GLY A 8 -0.74 1.57 11.64
C GLY A 8 -0.68 0.15 12.21
N SER A 9 -0.16 -0.02 13.44
CA SER A 9 0.10 -1.33 14.07
C SER A 9 -1.13 -2.23 14.23
N THR A 10 -2.32 -1.65 14.36
CA THR A 10 -3.58 -2.41 14.52
C THR A 10 -4.22 -2.84 13.20
N GLY A 11 -3.72 -2.38 12.07
CA GLY A 11 -4.13 -2.82 10.72
C GLY A 11 -3.51 -4.17 10.32
N SER A 12 -3.88 -4.70 9.16
CA SER A 12 -3.41 -6.02 8.70
C SER A 12 -1.88 -6.11 8.58
N ILE A 13 -1.25 -5.13 7.94
CA ILE A 13 0.21 -5.05 7.80
C ILE A 13 0.88 -4.84 9.17
N GLY A 14 0.29 -3.98 10.01
CA GLY A 14 0.76 -3.75 11.37
C GLY A 14 0.72 -5.02 12.22
N CYS A 15 -0.37 -5.78 12.17
CA CYS A 15 -0.48 -7.06 12.90
C CYS A 15 0.56 -8.09 12.41
N SER A 16 0.77 -8.20 11.10
CA SER A 16 1.83 -9.06 10.54
C SER A 16 3.24 -8.60 10.96
N THR A 17 3.43 -7.28 11.10
CA THR A 17 4.69 -6.71 11.61
C THR A 17 4.89 -7.06 13.08
N VAL A 18 3.85 -6.88 13.89
CA VAL A 18 3.88 -7.23 15.32
C VAL A 18 4.17 -8.71 15.53
N ASP A 19 3.54 -9.61 14.76
CA ASP A 19 3.81 -11.05 14.78
C ASP A 19 5.30 -11.36 14.56
N LEU A 20 5.93 -10.73 13.58
CA LEU A 20 7.38 -10.90 13.32
C LEU A 20 8.25 -10.33 14.44
N LEU A 21 7.88 -9.20 15.02
CA LEU A 21 8.60 -8.60 16.15
C LEU A 21 8.49 -9.47 17.40
N GLU A 22 7.36 -10.12 17.64
CA GLU A 22 7.14 -11.07 18.75
C GLU A 22 7.99 -12.33 18.59
N GLN A 23 8.16 -12.83 17.37
CA GLN A 23 9.01 -14.00 17.08
C GLN A 23 10.50 -13.72 17.31
N ALA A 24 10.95 -12.46 17.29
CA ALA A 24 12.36 -12.07 17.39
C ALA A 24 12.58 -10.91 18.39
N ARG A 25 11.89 -10.95 19.53
CA ARG A 25 11.86 -9.85 20.53
C ARG A 25 13.23 -9.40 21.05
N ASP A 26 14.17 -10.27 21.12
CA ASP A 26 15.55 -10.01 21.56
C ASP A 26 16.35 -9.18 20.55
N GLN A 27 15.90 -9.11 19.30
CA GLN A 27 16.56 -8.38 18.22
C GLN A 27 16.05 -6.95 18.06
N PHE A 28 14.83 -6.66 18.54
CA PHE A 28 14.11 -5.40 18.29
C PHE A 28 13.68 -4.69 19.55
N ARG A 29 13.78 -3.36 19.54
CA ARG A 29 13.26 -2.45 20.57
C ARG A 29 12.19 -1.56 19.93
N VAL A 30 10.97 -1.64 20.45
CA VAL A 30 9.84 -0.91 19.88
C VAL A 30 9.74 0.49 20.50
N ARG A 31 10.00 1.53 19.68
CA ARG A 31 9.92 2.93 20.07
C ARG A 31 8.48 3.40 20.16
N ALA A 32 7.70 3.18 19.11
CA ALA A 32 6.32 3.58 19.08
C ALA A 32 5.45 2.59 18.28
N LEU A 33 4.23 2.40 18.75
CA LEU A 33 3.12 1.76 18.05
C LEU A 33 2.01 2.80 17.86
N VAL A 34 1.57 2.96 16.62
CA VAL A 34 0.50 3.90 16.26
C VAL A 34 -0.68 3.13 15.73
N GLY A 35 -1.85 3.30 16.33
CA GLY A 35 -3.13 2.71 15.91
C GLY A 35 -4.17 3.76 15.54
N GLY A 36 -5.26 3.33 14.89
CA GLY A 36 -6.41 4.19 14.59
C GLY A 36 -7.28 4.44 15.83
N LYS A 37 -8.33 3.61 16.01
CA LYS A 37 -9.31 3.72 17.11
C LYS A 37 -9.37 2.49 18.00
N ASN A 38 -8.69 1.41 17.70
CA ASN A 38 -8.77 0.15 18.45
C ASN A 38 -7.79 0.16 19.63
N ALA A 39 -8.22 0.74 20.75
CA ALA A 39 -7.42 0.87 21.98
C ALA A 39 -7.03 -0.50 22.55
N ALA A 40 -7.96 -1.46 22.58
CA ALA A 40 -7.72 -2.80 23.15
C ALA A 40 -6.60 -3.53 22.38
N LYS A 41 -6.65 -3.53 21.05
CA LYS A 41 -5.64 -4.16 20.21
C LYS A 41 -4.28 -3.47 20.34
N LEU A 42 -4.27 -2.14 20.37
CA LEU A 42 -3.02 -1.37 20.53
C LEU A 42 -2.39 -1.65 21.90
N ALA A 43 -3.20 -1.71 22.97
CA ALA A 43 -2.72 -2.00 24.32
C ALA A 43 -2.14 -3.43 24.43
N GLU A 44 -2.79 -4.43 23.83
CA GLU A 44 -2.29 -5.80 23.73
C GLU A 44 -0.89 -5.83 23.09
N GLN A 45 -0.75 -5.21 21.90
CA GLN A 45 0.51 -5.12 21.17
C GLN A 45 1.60 -4.38 21.96
N ALA A 46 1.26 -3.24 22.58
CA ALA A 46 2.21 -2.44 23.35
C ALA A 46 2.72 -3.19 24.58
N ARG A 47 1.87 -3.92 25.30
CA ARG A 47 2.28 -4.78 26.42
C ARG A 47 3.14 -5.94 25.96
N SER A 48 2.72 -6.65 24.90
CA SER A 48 3.46 -7.79 24.35
C SER A 48 4.86 -7.39 23.93
N LEU A 49 5.01 -6.30 23.20
CA LEU A 49 6.28 -5.82 22.68
C LEU A 49 7.06 -4.92 23.64
N LYS A 50 6.51 -4.55 24.80
CA LYS A 50 7.07 -3.56 25.74
C LYS A 50 7.42 -2.26 24.99
N ALA A 51 6.46 -1.76 24.19
CA ALA A 51 6.64 -0.52 23.45
C ALA A 51 6.83 0.66 24.40
N GLU A 52 7.70 1.60 24.01
CA GLU A 52 7.95 2.79 24.82
C GLU A 52 6.78 3.78 24.74
N LEU A 53 6.14 3.89 23.56
CA LEU A 53 5.02 4.80 23.29
C LEU A 53 3.92 4.06 22.52
N ALA A 54 2.65 4.30 22.91
CA ALA A 54 1.47 3.89 22.17
C ALA A 54 0.59 5.10 21.84
N VAL A 55 0.24 5.28 20.56
CA VAL A 55 -0.51 6.45 20.09
C VAL A 55 -1.78 6.03 19.36
N LEU A 56 -2.92 6.60 19.73
CA LEU A 56 -4.16 6.49 18.97
C LEU A 56 -4.39 7.76 18.12
N ALA A 57 -4.77 7.58 16.87
CA ALA A 57 -5.20 8.69 16.03
C ALA A 57 -6.56 9.24 16.46
N ASP A 58 -7.47 8.38 16.92
CA ASP A 58 -8.81 8.73 17.40
C ASP A 58 -8.78 9.03 18.90
N GLU A 59 -9.04 10.30 19.23
CA GLU A 59 -9.03 10.79 20.61
C GLU A 59 -10.16 10.21 21.47
N THR A 60 -11.25 9.72 20.86
CA THR A 60 -12.41 9.21 21.60
C THR A 60 -12.10 7.93 22.39
N ALA A 61 -11.09 7.16 21.97
CA ALA A 61 -10.66 5.93 22.65
C ALA A 61 -9.42 6.13 23.56
N PHE A 62 -9.01 7.37 23.83
CA PHE A 62 -7.78 7.65 24.58
C PHE A 62 -7.83 7.21 26.03
N GLU A 63 -8.93 7.48 26.74
CA GLU A 63 -9.06 7.09 28.16
C GLU A 63 -9.11 5.57 28.33
N GLU A 64 -9.65 4.85 27.34
CA GLU A 64 -9.60 3.38 27.31
C GLU A 64 -8.14 2.91 27.19
N LEU A 65 -7.37 3.45 26.23
CA LEU A 65 -5.96 3.10 26.05
C LEU A 65 -5.14 3.36 27.32
N LYS A 66 -5.32 4.52 27.94
CA LYS A 66 -4.64 4.93 29.17
C LYS A 66 -4.94 3.96 30.34
N THR A 67 -6.19 3.56 30.46
CA THR A 67 -6.61 2.57 31.46
C THR A 67 -5.98 1.19 31.21
N LEU A 68 -6.01 0.73 29.94
CA LEU A 68 -5.45 -0.57 29.56
C LEU A 68 -3.93 -0.64 29.70
N LEU A 69 -3.21 0.48 29.57
CA LEU A 69 -1.75 0.55 29.69
C LEU A 69 -1.27 1.02 31.07
N ALA A 70 -2.16 1.28 32.02
CA ALA A 70 -1.77 1.64 33.38
C ALA A 70 -0.79 0.62 33.97
N GLY A 71 0.32 1.11 34.55
CA GLY A 71 1.38 0.28 35.15
C GLY A 71 2.22 -0.54 34.19
N SER A 72 2.08 -0.40 32.87
CA SER A 72 2.89 -1.12 31.88
C SER A 72 4.28 -0.51 31.65
N GLY A 73 4.47 0.77 31.98
CA GLY A 73 5.66 1.55 31.61
C GLY A 73 5.63 2.12 30.17
N THR A 74 4.56 1.85 29.42
CA THR A 74 4.34 2.44 28.09
C THR A 74 3.72 3.83 28.23
N GLU A 75 4.32 4.84 27.61
CA GLU A 75 3.72 6.17 27.46
C GLU A 75 2.54 6.12 26.49
N VAL A 76 1.53 6.98 26.70
CA VAL A 76 0.34 7.04 25.86
C VAL A 76 0.08 8.46 25.36
N ALA A 77 -0.31 8.57 24.07
CA ALA A 77 -0.71 9.83 23.46
C ALA A 77 -1.85 9.62 22.46
N CYS A 78 -2.49 10.71 22.01
CA CYS A 78 -3.55 10.62 21.01
C CYS A 78 -3.61 11.87 20.12
N GLY A 79 -4.34 11.72 19.01
CA GLY A 79 -4.62 12.77 18.06
C GLY A 79 -3.57 12.86 16.93
N ARG A 80 -3.93 13.64 15.90
CA ARG A 80 -3.12 13.76 14.66
C ARG A 80 -1.68 14.19 14.93
N GLN A 81 -1.47 15.20 15.78
CA GLN A 81 -0.12 15.70 16.06
C GLN A 81 0.73 14.64 16.76
N ALA A 82 0.16 13.90 17.73
CA ALA A 82 0.87 12.84 18.43
C ALA A 82 1.30 11.70 17.49
N VAL A 83 0.49 11.40 16.44
CA VAL A 83 0.86 10.43 15.39
C VAL A 83 2.08 10.91 14.59
N ILE A 84 2.12 12.21 14.22
CA ILE A 84 3.24 12.82 13.50
C ILE A 84 4.49 12.85 14.38
N ASP A 85 4.35 13.22 15.65
CA ASP A 85 5.46 13.27 16.61
C ASP A 85 6.05 11.88 16.87
N ALA A 86 5.20 10.85 17.02
CA ALA A 86 5.63 9.47 17.14
C ALA A 86 6.39 8.95 15.90
N ALA A 87 5.96 9.35 14.71
CA ALA A 87 6.63 9.03 13.46
C ALA A 87 8.00 9.72 13.34
N ALA A 88 8.14 10.93 13.91
CA ALA A 88 9.37 11.69 13.93
C ALA A 88 10.40 11.19 14.97
N LEU A 89 10.01 10.30 15.89
CA LEU A 89 10.95 9.71 16.84
C LEU A 89 12.06 8.94 16.13
N PRO A 90 13.33 9.09 16.55
CA PRO A 90 14.44 8.34 15.96
C PRO A 90 14.23 6.83 16.08
N ALA A 91 14.21 6.14 14.94
CA ALA A 91 14.13 4.69 14.84
C ALA A 91 15.00 4.22 13.67
N ASP A 92 15.61 3.04 13.77
CA ASP A 92 16.45 2.47 12.70
C ASP A 92 15.60 1.97 11.54
N TRP A 93 14.33 1.67 11.82
CA TRP A 93 13.36 1.18 10.84
C TRP A 93 11.94 1.60 11.22
N THR A 94 11.21 2.12 10.26
CA THR A 94 9.81 2.52 10.47
C THR A 94 8.91 1.82 9.46
N MET A 95 7.89 1.11 9.93
CA MET A 95 6.80 0.63 9.10
C MET A 95 5.80 1.76 8.87
N ALA A 96 5.61 2.16 7.63
CA ALA A 96 4.60 3.13 7.21
C ALA A 96 3.38 2.38 6.63
N ALA A 97 2.41 2.03 7.49
CA ALA A 97 1.24 1.23 7.16
C ALA A 97 -0.10 1.90 7.54
N ILE A 98 -0.11 3.22 7.73
CA ILE A 98 -1.36 4.00 7.81
C ILE A 98 -1.90 4.15 6.39
N THR A 99 -3.10 3.67 6.12
CA THR A 99 -3.72 3.65 4.78
C THR A 99 -4.17 5.04 4.32
N GLY A 100 -4.15 5.27 3.01
CA GLY A 100 -4.66 6.49 2.36
C GLY A 100 -3.82 7.74 2.65
N ALA A 101 -4.37 8.90 2.32
CA ALA A 101 -3.72 10.20 2.48
C ALA A 101 -3.36 10.53 3.95
N ALA A 102 -4.06 9.94 4.93
CA ALA A 102 -3.77 10.14 6.36
C ALA A 102 -2.36 9.65 6.77
N GLY A 103 -1.78 8.71 6.02
CA GLY A 103 -0.43 8.21 6.25
C GLY A 103 0.68 9.10 5.68
N LEU A 104 0.35 10.09 4.85
CA LEU A 104 1.34 10.89 4.11
C LEU A 104 2.23 11.73 5.03
N GLU A 105 1.66 12.54 5.91
CA GLU A 105 2.41 13.38 6.84
C GLU A 105 3.25 12.59 7.84
N PRO A 106 2.71 11.53 8.50
CA PRO A 106 3.52 10.68 9.37
C PRO A 106 4.69 10.00 8.63
N THR A 107 4.46 9.54 7.39
CA THR A 107 5.53 8.94 6.59
C THR A 107 6.62 9.95 6.27
N LEU A 108 6.26 11.18 5.87
CA LEU A 108 7.23 12.26 5.64
C LEU A 108 7.98 12.63 6.92
N ALA A 109 7.32 12.64 8.08
CA ALA A 109 7.97 12.89 9.36
C ALA A 109 9.00 11.81 9.69
N ALA A 110 8.68 10.52 9.44
CA ALA A 110 9.59 9.40 9.62
C ALA A 110 10.80 9.47 8.66
N VAL A 111 10.59 9.88 7.41
CA VAL A 111 11.65 10.02 6.40
C VAL A 111 12.75 10.97 6.85
N LYS A 112 12.39 12.06 7.55
CA LYS A 112 13.35 13.07 8.05
C LYS A 112 14.42 12.51 8.99
N ASN A 113 14.20 11.32 9.57
CA ASN A 113 15.19 10.64 10.42
C ASN A 113 16.37 10.05 9.63
N GLY A 114 16.32 10.00 8.29
CA GLY A 114 17.40 9.51 7.44
C GLY A 114 17.68 8.00 7.59
N LYS A 115 16.69 7.21 8.03
CA LYS A 115 16.82 5.77 8.30
C LYS A 115 15.98 4.95 7.31
N SER A 116 15.75 3.66 7.62
CA SER A 116 14.98 2.78 6.76
C SER A 116 13.48 2.97 6.95
N ILE A 117 12.77 3.27 5.87
CA ILE A 117 11.31 3.35 5.81
C ILE A 117 10.78 2.17 5.02
N ALA A 118 10.07 1.27 5.69
CA ALA A 118 9.34 0.18 5.06
C ALA A 118 7.95 0.69 4.64
N LEU A 119 7.79 0.96 3.36
CA LEU A 119 6.59 1.60 2.82
C LEU A 119 5.55 0.55 2.43
N ALA A 120 4.47 0.48 3.19
CA ALA A 120 3.28 -0.32 2.90
C ALA A 120 2.09 0.57 2.46
N ASN A 121 2.14 1.88 2.74
CA ASN A 121 1.18 2.86 2.25
C ASN A 121 1.57 3.33 0.85
N LYS A 122 1.04 2.65 -0.17
CA LYS A 122 1.31 3.02 -1.58
C LYS A 122 0.78 4.40 -1.94
N GLU A 123 -0.30 4.84 -1.30
CA GLU A 123 -0.91 6.14 -1.55
C GLU A 123 0.06 7.29 -1.26
N ALA A 124 1.01 7.10 -0.35
CA ALA A 124 2.05 8.11 -0.07
C ALA A 124 2.92 8.42 -1.31
N LEU A 125 3.27 7.40 -2.10
CA LEU A 125 3.99 7.60 -3.37
C LEU A 125 3.05 7.95 -4.51
N VAL A 126 1.87 7.35 -4.57
CA VAL A 126 0.88 7.63 -5.61
C VAL A 126 0.47 9.11 -5.56
N CYS A 127 0.13 9.62 -4.37
CA CYS A 127 -0.34 11.01 -4.21
C CYS A 127 0.78 12.03 -4.24
N ALA A 128 1.88 11.77 -3.53
CA ALA A 128 2.94 12.73 -3.27
C ALA A 128 4.35 12.24 -3.65
N GLY A 129 4.44 11.41 -4.70
CA GLY A 129 5.70 10.74 -5.07
C GLY A 129 6.89 11.68 -5.19
N ASP A 130 6.75 12.80 -5.90
CA ASP A 130 7.85 13.75 -6.09
C ASP A 130 8.26 14.45 -4.79
N VAL A 131 7.28 14.79 -3.93
CA VAL A 131 7.53 15.36 -2.60
C VAL A 131 8.21 14.34 -1.70
N MET A 132 7.72 13.11 -1.69
CA MET A 132 8.25 12.00 -0.89
C MET A 132 9.67 11.63 -1.30
N LEU A 133 9.92 11.41 -2.59
CA LEU A 133 11.25 11.01 -3.09
C LEU A 133 12.28 12.10 -2.91
N ARG A 134 11.91 13.38 -3.04
CA ARG A 134 12.77 14.50 -2.71
C ARG A 134 13.14 14.48 -1.22
N ALA A 135 12.17 14.32 -0.33
CA ALA A 135 12.42 14.23 1.13
C ALA A 135 13.32 13.03 1.47
N VAL A 136 13.09 11.86 0.86
CA VAL A 136 13.94 10.66 1.01
C VAL A 136 15.38 10.96 0.61
N LYS A 137 15.60 11.61 -0.53
CA LYS A 137 16.92 11.97 -1.04
C LYS A 137 17.62 12.97 -0.13
N GLU A 138 16.92 14.02 0.30
CA GLU A 138 17.46 15.08 1.17
C GLU A 138 17.83 14.54 2.55
N ALA A 139 17.04 13.64 3.11
CA ALA A 139 17.32 13.00 4.40
C ALA A 139 18.35 11.86 4.32
N GLY A 140 18.72 11.39 3.13
CA GLY A 140 19.54 10.19 2.97
C GLY A 140 18.84 8.90 3.47
N ALA A 141 17.51 8.89 3.50
CA ALA A 141 16.74 7.76 3.96
C ALA A 141 16.73 6.63 2.93
N THR A 142 16.54 5.39 3.40
CA THR A 142 16.37 4.22 2.54
C THR A 142 14.90 3.82 2.49
N LEU A 143 14.29 3.93 1.32
CA LEU A 143 12.92 3.50 1.09
C LEU A 143 12.92 2.02 0.68
N LEU A 144 12.19 1.18 1.45
CA LEU A 144 12.06 -0.25 1.24
C LEU A 144 10.60 -0.59 0.92
N PRO A 145 10.28 -1.15 -0.24
CA PRO A 145 8.90 -1.49 -0.59
C PRO A 145 8.41 -2.69 0.22
N VAL A 146 7.19 -2.61 0.75
CA VAL A 146 6.52 -3.69 1.48
C VAL A 146 5.44 -4.34 0.64
N ASP A 147 4.83 -3.62 -0.29
CA ASP A 147 3.89 -4.21 -1.24
C ASP A 147 4.55 -5.41 -1.93
N SER A 148 3.84 -6.54 -2.03
CA SER A 148 4.46 -7.83 -2.38
C SER A 148 5.11 -7.80 -3.76
N GLU A 149 4.50 -7.14 -4.72
CA GLU A 149 4.99 -7.03 -6.09
C GLU A 149 6.24 -6.15 -6.19
N HIS A 150 6.22 -5.00 -5.52
CA HIS A 150 7.38 -4.10 -5.48
C HIS A 150 8.55 -4.72 -4.70
N ASN A 151 8.26 -5.38 -3.59
CA ASN A 151 9.27 -6.11 -2.84
C ASN A 151 9.86 -7.26 -3.67
N ALA A 152 9.04 -7.94 -4.47
CA ALA A 152 9.50 -8.98 -5.39
C ALA A 152 10.47 -8.43 -6.45
N VAL A 153 10.10 -7.31 -7.10
CA VAL A 153 10.98 -6.62 -8.05
C VAL A 153 12.26 -6.16 -7.36
N PHE A 154 12.17 -5.57 -6.17
CA PHE A 154 13.33 -5.14 -5.40
C PHE A 154 14.28 -6.30 -5.05
N GLN A 155 13.75 -7.50 -4.77
CA GLN A 155 14.54 -8.70 -4.54
C GLN A 155 15.16 -9.29 -5.82
N ALA A 156 14.42 -9.21 -6.94
CA ALA A 156 14.86 -9.74 -8.24
C ALA A 156 15.87 -8.81 -8.95
N MET A 157 15.91 -7.53 -8.55
CA MET A 157 16.82 -6.53 -9.10
C MET A 157 18.20 -6.68 -8.45
N ALA A 158 19.04 -7.52 -9.06
CA ALA A 158 20.39 -7.78 -8.59
C ALA A 158 21.23 -6.49 -8.60
N ASP A 159 22.01 -6.28 -7.54
CA ASP A 159 23.00 -5.18 -7.39
C ASP A 159 22.49 -3.78 -7.79
N ARG A 160 21.16 -3.60 -7.89
CA ARG A 160 20.49 -2.35 -8.27
C ARG A 160 20.96 -1.78 -9.62
N GLN A 161 21.30 -2.62 -10.56
CA GLN A 161 21.73 -2.26 -11.92
C GLN A 161 20.51 -1.86 -12.76
N ILE A 162 19.89 -0.74 -12.41
CA ILE A 162 18.65 -0.25 -13.05
C ILE A 162 18.83 0.04 -14.54
N ASP A 163 20.01 0.43 -14.96
CA ASP A 163 20.42 0.70 -16.34
C ASP A 163 20.45 -0.56 -17.22
N GLN A 164 20.55 -1.74 -16.61
CA GLN A 164 20.49 -3.04 -17.29
C GLN A 164 19.08 -3.65 -17.29
N VAL A 165 18.11 -3.00 -16.65
CA VAL A 165 16.72 -3.43 -16.63
C VAL A 165 16.05 -2.99 -17.93
N GLU A 166 15.58 -3.96 -18.73
CA GLU A 166 14.75 -3.70 -19.88
C GLU A 166 13.35 -3.27 -19.45
N LYS A 167 12.72 -4.09 -18.57
CA LYS A 167 11.43 -3.78 -17.95
C LYS A 167 11.21 -4.56 -16.67
N ILE A 168 10.26 -4.11 -15.87
CA ILE A 168 9.72 -4.86 -14.73
C ILE A 168 8.31 -5.34 -15.05
N ILE A 169 7.90 -6.44 -14.41
CA ILE A 169 6.59 -7.04 -14.62
C ILE A 169 5.94 -7.26 -13.26
N LEU A 170 4.84 -6.57 -13.03
CA LEU A 170 4.02 -6.74 -11.83
C LEU A 170 2.94 -7.79 -12.11
N THR A 171 2.71 -8.71 -11.20
CA THR A 171 1.63 -9.68 -11.35
C THR A 171 0.38 -9.23 -10.60
N ALA A 172 -0.77 -9.64 -11.08
CA ALA A 172 -2.07 -9.43 -10.44
C ALA A 172 -2.83 -10.76 -10.39
N SER A 173 -3.60 -11.01 -9.32
CA SER A 173 -4.49 -12.18 -9.28
C SER A 173 -5.60 -12.11 -10.36
N GLY A 174 -5.93 -10.90 -10.80
CA GLY A 174 -7.06 -10.58 -11.67
C GLY A 174 -8.37 -10.44 -10.90
N GLY A 175 -8.37 -10.64 -9.60
CA GLY A 175 -9.54 -10.48 -8.73
C GLY A 175 -10.65 -11.50 -8.99
N PRO A 176 -11.81 -11.36 -8.32
CA PRO A 176 -12.94 -12.27 -8.44
C PRO A 176 -13.63 -12.22 -9.81
N PHE A 177 -13.49 -11.11 -10.54
CA PHE A 177 -14.17 -10.90 -11.83
C PHE A 177 -13.28 -11.16 -13.05
N ARG A 178 -12.14 -11.79 -12.86
CA ARG A 178 -11.16 -12.06 -13.94
C ARG A 178 -11.76 -12.72 -15.19
N THR A 179 -12.73 -13.60 -15.02
CA THR A 179 -13.40 -14.34 -16.09
C THR A 179 -14.83 -13.86 -16.36
N SER A 180 -15.33 -12.86 -15.64
CA SER A 180 -16.70 -12.36 -15.78
C SER A 180 -16.87 -11.47 -17.01
N THR A 181 -18.07 -11.48 -17.60
CA THR A 181 -18.46 -10.55 -18.65
C THR A 181 -18.77 -9.17 -18.08
N LEU A 182 -18.85 -8.12 -18.93
CA LEU A 182 -19.27 -6.80 -18.49
C LEU A 182 -20.71 -6.78 -17.95
N GLU A 183 -21.61 -7.62 -18.50
CA GLU A 183 -22.98 -7.77 -18.04
C GLU A 183 -23.02 -8.33 -16.60
N GLU A 184 -22.22 -9.36 -16.31
CA GLU A 184 -22.08 -9.91 -14.96
C GLU A 184 -21.47 -8.90 -13.99
N MET A 185 -20.44 -8.15 -14.43
CA MET A 185 -19.81 -7.10 -13.61
C MET A 185 -20.76 -5.93 -13.32
N ARG A 186 -21.71 -5.62 -14.23
CA ARG A 186 -22.68 -4.54 -14.04
C ARG A 186 -23.59 -4.78 -12.84
N VAL A 187 -23.96 -6.04 -12.59
CA VAL A 187 -24.84 -6.46 -11.49
C VAL A 187 -24.05 -7.07 -10.31
N ALA A 188 -22.73 -6.88 -10.31
CA ALA A 188 -21.87 -7.45 -9.28
C ALA A 188 -22.18 -6.84 -7.91
N THR A 189 -22.40 -7.70 -6.93
CA THR A 189 -22.66 -7.30 -5.55
C THR A 189 -21.38 -7.05 -4.77
N ARG A 190 -21.50 -6.24 -3.70
CA ARG A 190 -20.41 -6.06 -2.71
C ARG A 190 -19.84 -7.38 -2.21
N ALA A 191 -20.70 -8.36 -1.89
CA ALA A 191 -20.27 -9.66 -1.38
C ALA A 191 -19.43 -10.44 -2.39
N GLN A 192 -19.75 -10.35 -3.69
CA GLN A 192 -18.97 -10.98 -4.77
C GLN A 192 -17.62 -10.27 -4.93
N ALA A 193 -17.60 -8.93 -4.93
CA ALA A 193 -16.39 -8.14 -5.11
C ALA A 193 -15.39 -8.30 -3.94
N LEU A 194 -15.88 -8.52 -2.72
CA LEU A 194 -15.04 -8.77 -1.54
C LEU A 194 -14.42 -10.18 -1.49
N LYS A 195 -14.90 -11.11 -2.33
CA LYS A 195 -14.44 -12.51 -2.31
C LYS A 195 -13.16 -12.67 -3.14
N HIS A 196 -12.03 -12.19 -2.59
CA HIS A 196 -10.73 -12.37 -3.26
C HIS A 196 -10.33 -13.85 -3.30
N PRO A 197 -9.81 -14.37 -4.46
CA PRO A 197 -9.55 -15.80 -4.64
C PRO A 197 -8.38 -16.33 -3.79
N THR A 198 -7.40 -15.49 -3.43
CA THR A 198 -6.12 -15.94 -2.83
C THR A 198 -5.79 -15.23 -1.52
N TRP A 199 -6.01 -13.90 -1.44
CA TRP A 199 -5.61 -13.06 -0.32
C TRP A 199 -6.78 -12.76 0.62
N SER A 200 -6.51 -12.80 1.92
CA SER A 200 -7.42 -12.24 2.93
C SER A 200 -6.99 -10.80 3.22
N MET A 201 -7.78 -9.84 2.77
CA MET A 201 -7.43 -8.42 2.80
C MET A 201 -8.57 -7.56 3.37
N GLY A 202 -8.26 -6.29 3.66
CA GLY A 202 -9.26 -5.30 4.03
C GLY A 202 -10.25 -5.01 2.89
N ALA A 203 -11.41 -4.43 3.22
CA ALA A 203 -12.49 -4.21 2.26
C ALA A 203 -12.05 -3.33 1.07
N LYS A 204 -11.42 -2.17 1.35
CA LYS A 204 -10.99 -1.23 0.29
C LYS A 204 -10.07 -1.91 -0.73
N ILE A 205 -8.98 -2.54 -0.28
CA ILE A 205 -8.01 -3.18 -1.17
C ILE A 205 -8.59 -4.40 -1.90
N SER A 206 -9.61 -5.08 -1.33
CA SER A 206 -10.32 -6.17 -2.02
C SER A 206 -11.12 -5.64 -3.22
N ILE A 207 -11.79 -4.49 -3.07
CA ILE A 207 -12.49 -3.83 -4.20
C ILE A 207 -11.48 -3.30 -5.22
N ASP A 208 -10.37 -2.70 -4.78
CA ASP A 208 -9.30 -2.26 -5.67
C ASP A 208 -8.71 -3.43 -6.48
N SER A 209 -8.55 -4.60 -5.86
CA SER A 209 -8.13 -5.82 -6.57
C SER A 209 -9.19 -6.28 -7.58
N ALA A 210 -10.47 -6.28 -7.19
CA ALA A 210 -11.57 -6.68 -8.06
C ALA A 210 -11.71 -5.78 -9.29
N SER A 211 -11.45 -4.48 -9.16
CA SER A 211 -11.52 -3.47 -10.22
C SER A 211 -10.19 -3.22 -10.93
N MET A 212 -9.11 -3.87 -10.52
CA MET A 212 -7.73 -3.65 -10.96
C MET A 212 -7.14 -2.29 -10.59
N PHE A 213 -7.82 -1.45 -9.80
CA PHE A 213 -7.24 -0.20 -9.29
C PHE A 213 -6.03 -0.46 -8.40
N ASN A 214 -6.02 -1.55 -7.59
CA ASN A 214 -4.82 -1.90 -6.83
C ASN A 214 -3.59 -1.99 -7.76
N LYS A 215 -3.73 -2.67 -8.88
CA LYS A 215 -2.63 -2.81 -9.84
C LYS A 215 -2.32 -1.50 -10.58
N GLY A 216 -3.31 -0.67 -10.85
CA GLY A 216 -3.11 0.67 -11.39
C GLY A 216 -2.29 1.56 -10.44
N LEU A 217 -2.63 1.59 -9.14
CA LEU A 217 -1.87 2.32 -8.12
C LEU A 217 -0.44 1.77 -7.99
N GLU A 218 -0.28 0.45 -8.09
CA GLU A 218 1.04 -0.19 -8.04
C GLU A 218 1.93 0.15 -9.25
N VAL A 219 1.37 0.32 -10.45
CA VAL A 219 2.13 0.81 -11.61
C VAL A 219 2.68 2.22 -11.33
N ILE A 220 1.88 3.09 -10.73
CA ILE A 220 2.32 4.43 -10.34
C ILE A 220 3.43 4.35 -9.28
N GLU A 221 3.22 3.54 -8.24
CA GLU A 221 4.20 3.34 -7.18
C GLU A 221 5.52 2.77 -7.72
N ALA A 222 5.46 1.76 -8.58
CA ALA A 222 6.64 1.16 -9.21
C ALA A 222 7.46 2.16 -10.01
N ALA A 223 6.79 3.00 -10.83
CA ALA A 223 7.44 4.06 -11.58
C ALA A 223 8.24 5.00 -10.67
N ARG A 224 7.70 5.33 -9.49
CA ARG A 224 8.32 6.20 -8.49
C ARG A 224 9.48 5.50 -7.75
N ILE A 225 9.25 4.29 -7.20
CA ILE A 225 10.25 3.56 -6.41
C ILE A 225 11.47 3.22 -7.25
N PHE A 226 11.26 2.70 -8.47
CA PHE A 226 12.34 2.21 -9.32
C PHE A 226 12.85 3.27 -10.29
N ASN A 227 12.24 4.48 -10.29
CA ASN A 227 12.56 5.54 -11.24
C ASN A 227 12.56 5.05 -12.70
N LEU A 228 11.51 4.30 -13.05
CA LEU A 228 11.31 3.76 -14.39
C LEU A 228 10.18 4.49 -15.11
N PRO A 229 10.32 4.75 -16.41
CA PRO A 229 9.20 5.26 -17.20
C PRO A 229 8.09 4.21 -17.31
N GLU A 230 6.88 4.66 -17.54
CA GLU A 230 5.65 3.86 -17.51
C GLU A 230 5.66 2.71 -18.54
N ASP A 231 6.30 2.92 -19.71
CA ASP A 231 6.43 1.93 -20.79
C ASP A 231 7.39 0.77 -20.45
N LYS A 232 8.18 0.91 -19.38
CA LYS A 232 9.02 -0.16 -18.83
C LYS A 232 8.35 -0.94 -17.69
N ILE A 233 7.06 -0.72 -17.44
CA ILE A 233 6.31 -1.41 -16.37
C ILE A 233 5.17 -2.18 -17.00
N ASP A 234 5.34 -3.49 -17.13
CA ASP A 234 4.31 -4.40 -17.62
C ASP A 234 3.47 -4.95 -16.46
N VAL A 235 2.28 -5.42 -16.82
CA VAL A 235 1.37 -6.13 -15.90
C VAL A 235 0.96 -7.45 -16.52
N LEU A 236 1.01 -8.52 -15.74
CA LEU A 236 0.46 -9.83 -16.10
C LEU A 236 -0.56 -10.29 -15.04
N VAL A 237 -1.64 -10.90 -15.51
CA VAL A 237 -2.59 -11.59 -14.63
C VAL A 237 -2.08 -12.98 -14.36
N HIS A 238 -1.83 -13.30 -13.08
CA HIS A 238 -1.33 -14.58 -12.59
C HIS A 238 -2.24 -15.10 -11.46
N PRO A 239 -3.25 -15.93 -11.80
CA PRO A 239 -4.30 -16.33 -10.83
C PRO A 239 -3.78 -17.05 -9.59
N GLN A 240 -2.69 -17.81 -9.71
CA GLN A 240 -2.12 -18.54 -8.59
C GLN A 240 -1.44 -17.62 -7.56
N SER A 241 -1.09 -16.38 -7.94
CA SER A 241 -0.48 -15.35 -7.09
C SER A 241 0.73 -15.84 -6.28
N VAL A 242 1.55 -16.71 -6.87
CA VAL A 242 2.80 -17.21 -6.24
C VAL A 242 4.05 -16.58 -6.86
N VAL A 243 3.98 -16.08 -8.09
CA VAL A 243 4.96 -15.17 -8.67
C VAL A 243 4.45 -13.77 -8.40
N HIS A 244 5.19 -12.97 -7.63
CA HIS A 244 4.73 -11.64 -7.22
C HIS A 244 5.25 -10.55 -8.15
N GLY A 245 6.47 -10.69 -8.67
CA GLY A 245 7.04 -9.73 -9.61
C GLY A 245 8.28 -10.29 -10.30
N MET A 246 8.61 -9.70 -11.45
CA MET A 246 9.72 -10.14 -12.29
C MET A 246 10.50 -8.95 -12.82
N VAL A 247 11.78 -9.18 -13.12
CA VAL A 247 12.67 -8.22 -13.77
C VAL A 247 13.22 -8.86 -15.04
N GLN A 248 12.98 -8.25 -16.18
CA GLN A 248 13.56 -8.60 -17.45
C GLN A 248 14.81 -7.72 -17.70
N TYR A 249 15.92 -8.36 -17.97
CA TYR A 249 17.19 -7.71 -18.23
C TYR A 249 17.48 -7.61 -19.72
N THR A 250 18.37 -6.70 -20.09
CA THR A 250 18.77 -6.43 -21.50
C THR A 250 19.43 -7.60 -22.20
N ASP A 251 19.94 -8.59 -21.44
CA ASP A 251 20.49 -9.84 -21.98
C ASP A 251 19.41 -10.90 -22.28
N GLY A 252 18.13 -10.57 -22.04
CA GLY A 252 16.99 -11.47 -22.21
C GLY A 252 16.67 -12.33 -20.98
N SER A 253 17.45 -12.24 -19.88
CA SER A 253 17.15 -12.94 -18.65
C SER A 253 15.88 -12.42 -17.98
N LEU A 254 15.06 -13.31 -17.44
CA LEU A 254 13.88 -12.98 -16.66
C LEU A 254 14.04 -13.57 -15.25
N ILE A 255 14.17 -12.71 -14.24
CA ILE A 255 14.29 -13.11 -12.84
C ILE A 255 12.96 -12.86 -12.13
N ALA A 256 12.43 -13.88 -11.48
CA ALA A 256 11.16 -13.84 -10.76
C ALA A 256 11.35 -14.12 -9.27
N GLN A 257 10.71 -13.33 -8.42
CA GLN A 257 10.58 -13.68 -7.01
C GLN A 257 9.25 -14.40 -6.81
N MET A 258 9.30 -15.51 -6.07
CA MET A 258 8.16 -16.34 -5.75
C MET A 258 8.02 -16.52 -4.24
N GLY A 259 6.78 -16.63 -3.77
CA GLY A 259 6.45 -16.86 -2.39
C GLY A 259 4.98 -17.22 -2.19
N SER A 260 4.62 -17.72 -1.02
CA SER A 260 3.21 -17.84 -0.62
C SER A 260 2.60 -16.45 -0.48
N ALA A 261 1.27 -16.35 -0.60
CA ALA A 261 0.51 -15.12 -0.41
C ALA A 261 0.46 -14.73 1.09
N ASP A 262 1.60 -14.25 1.61
CA ASP A 262 1.78 -13.92 3.01
C ASP A 262 2.66 -12.67 3.16
N MET A 263 2.06 -11.59 3.69
CA MET A 263 2.75 -10.31 3.87
C MET A 263 3.93 -10.36 4.85
N ARG A 264 4.03 -11.37 5.70
CA ARG A 264 5.21 -11.54 6.56
C ARG A 264 6.50 -11.73 5.77
N ILE A 265 6.43 -12.24 4.54
CA ILE A 265 7.62 -12.40 3.67
C ILE A 265 8.24 -11.04 3.30
N PRO A 266 7.53 -10.12 2.64
CA PRO A 266 8.08 -8.81 2.30
C PRO A 266 8.36 -7.93 3.54
N ILE A 267 7.54 -8.04 4.60
CA ILE A 267 7.78 -7.31 5.85
C ILE A 267 9.11 -7.79 6.49
N ALA A 268 9.33 -9.09 6.64
CA ALA A 268 10.56 -9.65 7.20
C ALA A 268 11.79 -9.27 6.37
N HIS A 269 11.64 -9.25 5.04
CA HIS A 269 12.71 -8.82 4.14
C HIS A 269 13.11 -7.36 4.41
N THR A 270 12.15 -6.43 4.55
CA THR A 270 12.47 -5.02 4.85
C THR A 270 12.96 -4.84 6.28
N LEU A 271 12.39 -5.58 7.26
CA LEU A 271 12.71 -5.48 8.67
C LEU A 271 14.17 -5.84 8.98
N THR A 272 14.75 -6.76 8.23
CA THR A 272 16.14 -7.22 8.46
C THR A 272 17.10 -6.87 7.33
N TRP A 273 16.61 -6.19 6.28
CA TRP A 273 17.42 -5.83 5.11
C TRP A 273 18.77 -5.20 5.51
N PRO A 274 19.90 -5.56 4.84
CA PRO A 274 20.04 -6.45 3.68
C PRO A 274 20.06 -7.96 4.00
N LYS A 275 19.94 -8.35 5.26
CA LYS A 275 19.88 -9.75 5.70
C LYS A 275 18.46 -10.31 5.55
N ARG A 276 18.31 -11.61 5.85
CA ARG A 276 17.01 -12.29 5.92
C ARG A 276 16.80 -12.88 7.30
N MET A 277 15.54 -12.94 7.75
CA MET A 277 15.14 -13.64 8.97
C MET A 277 14.21 -14.81 8.63
N ALA A 278 14.12 -15.77 9.53
CA ALA A 278 13.13 -16.84 9.44
C ALA A 278 11.71 -16.28 9.65
N THR A 279 10.75 -16.85 8.94
CA THR A 279 9.32 -16.56 9.13
C THR A 279 8.55 -17.87 9.24
N THR A 280 7.37 -17.81 9.85
CA THR A 280 6.40 -18.91 9.90
C THR A 280 5.55 -19.04 8.64
N SER A 281 5.81 -18.20 7.63
CA SER A 281 5.09 -18.25 6.35
C SER A 281 5.24 -19.61 5.66
N PRO A 282 4.16 -20.15 5.08
CA PRO A 282 4.20 -21.42 4.36
C PRO A 282 5.27 -21.41 3.25
N ARG A 283 5.92 -22.53 3.05
CA ARG A 283 6.86 -22.69 1.92
C ARG A 283 6.10 -23.14 0.70
N LEU A 284 6.54 -22.65 -0.49
CA LEU A 284 5.94 -23.12 -1.75
C LEU A 284 6.36 -24.55 -2.05
N ASP A 285 5.40 -25.37 -2.44
CA ASP A 285 5.62 -26.66 -3.07
C ASP A 285 5.28 -26.53 -4.55
N LEU A 286 6.29 -26.34 -5.40
CA LEU A 286 6.11 -26.14 -6.82
C LEU A 286 5.61 -27.42 -7.52
N ALA A 287 5.90 -28.60 -6.98
CA ALA A 287 5.39 -29.86 -7.52
C ALA A 287 3.87 -29.98 -7.31
N ALA A 288 3.38 -29.52 -6.14
CA ALA A 288 1.94 -29.46 -5.88
C ALA A 288 1.20 -28.45 -6.77
N PHE A 289 1.85 -27.30 -7.10
CA PHE A 289 1.28 -26.34 -8.05
C PHE A 289 1.23 -26.88 -9.48
N GLY A 290 2.27 -27.57 -9.93
CA GLY A 290 2.39 -28.23 -11.23
C GLY A 290 2.33 -27.28 -12.44
N LYS A 291 1.50 -26.21 -12.39
CA LYS A 291 1.27 -25.28 -13.51
C LYS A 291 1.14 -23.84 -13.02
N LEU A 292 1.82 -22.93 -13.69
CA LEU A 292 1.68 -21.49 -13.52
C LEU A 292 1.10 -20.89 -14.81
N GLU A 293 0.13 -19.99 -14.66
CA GLU A 293 -0.58 -19.40 -15.78
C GLU A 293 -0.42 -17.87 -15.74
N PHE A 294 -0.23 -17.29 -16.94
CA PHE A 294 -0.09 -15.87 -17.13
C PHE A 294 -0.95 -15.40 -18.29
N TYR A 295 -1.65 -14.28 -18.11
CA TYR A 295 -2.52 -13.69 -19.09
C TYR A 295 -2.26 -12.20 -19.22
N ALA A 296 -2.52 -11.64 -20.40
CA ALA A 296 -2.55 -10.19 -20.56
C ALA A 296 -3.74 -9.59 -19.79
N PRO A 297 -3.59 -8.39 -19.19
CA PRO A 297 -4.71 -7.70 -18.58
C PRO A 297 -5.72 -7.23 -19.65
N ASP A 298 -7.00 -7.18 -19.28
CA ASP A 298 -8.07 -6.66 -20.15
C ASP A 298 -8.43 -5.24 -19.73
N GLU A 299 -7.85 -4.26 -20.42
CA GLU A 299 -8.04 -2.83 -20.09
C GLU A 299 -9.42 -2.29 -20.54
N VAL A 300 -10.20 -3.06 -21.32
CA VAL A 300 -11.59 -2.70 -21.67
C VAL A 300 -12.51 -3.01 -20.51
N ARG A 301 -12.43 -4.21 -19.93
CA ARG A 301 -13.19 -4.58 -18.74
C ARG A 301 -12.70 -3.91 -17.48
N PHE A 302 -11.40 -3.64 -17.39
CA PHE A 302 -10.73 -3.05 -16.23
C PHE A 302 -9.96 -1.78 -16.61
N PRO A 303 -10.63 -0.63 -16.75
CA PRO A 303 -10.00 0.61 -17.21
C PRO A 303 -8.94 1.18 -16.25
N ALA A 304 -8.85 0.67 -15.02
CA ALA A 304 -7.98 1.20 -13.98
C ALA A 304 -6.50 1.28 -14.40
N LEU A 305 -5.99 0.27 -15.15
CA LEU A 305 -4.61 0.30 -15.66
C LEU A 305 -4.39 1.45 -16.64
N ARG A 306 -5.30 1.63 -17.60
CA ARG A 306 -5.25 2.74 -18.56
C ARG A 306 -5.27 4.09 -17.84
N LEU A 307 -6.19 4.26 -16.87
CA LEU A 307 -6.32 5.49 -16.09
C LEU A 307 -5.05 5.80 -15.28
N ALA A 308 -4.44 4.78 -14.66
CA ALA A 308 -3.19 4.94 -13.92
C ALA A 308 -2.01 5.35 -14.83
N ARG A 309 -1.88 4.73 -15.99
CA ARG A 309 -0.87 5.10 -17.00
C ARG A 309 -1.09 6.52 -17.53
N GLU A 310 -2.33 6.91 -17.76
CA GLU A 310 -2.67 8.29 -18.10
C GLU A 310 -2.28 9.28 -17.00
N ALA A 311 -2.56 8.97 -15.73
CA ALA A 311 -2.19 9.82 -14.61
C ALA A 311 -0.68 10.02 -14.53
N LEU A 312 0.12 8.95 -14.71
CA LEU A 312 1.58 9.03 -14.76
C LEU A 312 2.07 9.94 -15.90
N ARG A 313 1.54 9.76 -17.11
CA ARG A 313 1.93 10.57 -18.27
C ARG A 313 1.56 12.04 -18.14
N LYS A 314 0.41 12.35 -17.53
CA LYS A 314 -0.03 13.72 -17.27
C LYS A 314 0.80 14.42 -16.20
N GLY A 315 1.29 13.68 -15.21
CA GLY A 315 2.05 14.23 -14.08
C GLY A 315 1.23 15.12 -13.15
N GLY A 316 1.89 16.06 -12.46
CA GLY A 316 1.24 16.95 -11.50
C GLY A 316 0.39 16.20 -10.47
N ALA A 317 -0.81 16.71 -10.18
CA ALA A 317 -1.75 16.11 -9.24
C ALA A 317 -2.55 14.91 -9.81
N ALA A 318 -2.39 14.53 -11.09
CA ALA A 318 -3.25 13.53 -11.72
C ALA A 318 -3.31 12.20 -10.95
N SER A 319 -2.19 11.71 -10.41
CA SER A 319 -2.15 10.48 -9.61
C SER A 319 -2.84 10.65 -8.25
N ALA A 320 -2.72 11.80 -7.61
CA ALA A 320 -3.43 12.11 -6.36
C ALA A 320 -4.94 12.20 -6.60
N ILE A 321 -5.36 12.83 -7.69
CA ILE A 321 -6.75 12.94 -8.11
C ILE A 321 -7.34 11.55 -8.37
N LEU A 322 -6.64 10.69 -9.12
CA LEU A 322 -7.05 9.31 -9.35
C LEU A 322 -7.24 8.55 -8.04
N SER A 323 -6.26 8.62 -7.13
CA SER A 323 -6.29 7.90 -5.85
C SER A 323 -7.45 8.36 -4.97
N ALA A 324 -7.63 9.67 -4.83
CA ALA A 324 -8.70 10.26 -4.00
C ALA A 324 -10.09 9.95 -4.56
N ALA A 325 -10.28 10.05 -5.89
CA ALA A 325 -11.54 9.71 -6.54
C ALA A 325 -11.86 8.21 -6.38
N ASN A 326 -10.85 7.33 -6.51
CA ASN A 326 -11.01 5.90 -6.30
C ASN A 326 -11.42 5.57 -4.86
N GLU A 327 -10.81 6.20 -3.86
CA GLU A 327 -11.19 5.97 -2.46
C GLU A 327 -12.68 6.30 -2.21
N ILE A 328 -13.17 7.42 -2.73
CA ILE A 328 -14.57 7.83 -2.59
C ILE A 328 -15.51 6.89 -3.36
N ALA A 329 -15.16 6.52 -4.59
CA ALA A 329 -15.98 5.62 -5.40
C ALA A 329 -16.06 4.21 -4.81
N VAL A 330 -14.93 3.70 -4.28
CA VAL A 330 -14.89 2.40 -3.58
C VAL A 330 -15.73 2.44 -2.31
N ASP A 331 -15.66 3.52 -1.53
CA ASP A 331 -16.46 3.68 -0.32
C ASP A 331 -17.97 3.71 -0.68
N ALA A 332 -18.35 4.46 -1.70
CA ALA A 332 -19.74 4.50 -2.18
C ALA A 332 -20.23 3.11 -2.65
N PHE A 333 -19.39 2.33 -3.35
CA PHE A 333 -19.73 0.96 -3.71
C PHE A 333 -19.88 0.05 -2.49
N LEU A 334 -18.99 0.17 -1.51
CA LEU A 334 -19.07 -0.59 -0.25
C LEU A 334 -20.34 -0.28 0.54
N HIS A 335 -20.91 0.92 0.40
CA HIS A 335 -22.18 1.33 0.98
C HIS A 335 -23.37 1.12 0.03
N GLU A 336 -23.16 0.42 -1.09
CA GLU A 336 -24.20 0.08 -2.07
C GLU A 336 -24.92 1.32 -2.68
N GLN A 337 -24.20 2.44 -2.79
CA GLN A 337 -24.70 3.69 -3.38
C GLN A 337 -24.51 3.77 -4.89
N ILE A 338 -23.57 2.98 -5.44
CA ILE A 338 -23.25 2.92 -6.87
C ILE A 338 -22.99 1.48 -7.29
N GLY A 339 -23.05 1.18 -8.60
CA GLY A 339 -22.68 -0.10 -9.18
C GLY A 339 -21.17 -0.31 -9.29
N PHE A 340 -20.74 -1.55 -9.48
CA PHE A 340 -19.31 -1.90 -9.54
C PHE A 340 -18.57 -1.18 -10.69
N LEU A 341 -19.18 -1.09 -11.87
CA LEU A 341 -18.58 -0.43 -13.03
C LEU A 341 -18.51 1.09 -12.88
N ASP A 342 -19.33 1.67 -12.01
CA ASP A 342 -19.33 3.12 -11.78
C ASP A 342 -18.10 3.60 -11.03
N ILE A 343 -17.39 2.71 -10.32
CA ILE A 343 -16.12 3.04 -9.69
C ILE A 343 -15.15 3.64 -10.73
N SER A 344 -14.91 2.94 -11.83
CA SER A 344 -14.00 3.42 -12.88
C SER A 344 -14.52 4.65 -13.60
N ARG A 345 -15.85 4.76 -13.82
CA ARG A 345 -16.49 5.91 -14.48
C ARG A 345 -16.30 7.18 -13.66
N ILE A 346 -16.61 7.13 -12.36
CA ILE A 346 -16.45 8.28 -11.47
C ILE A 346 -14.99 8.73 -11.44
N VAL A 347 -14.03 7.82 -11.33
CA VAL A 347 -12.61 8.16 -11.36
C VAL A 347 -12.22 8.84 -12.67
N GLU A 348 -12.65 8.32 -13.82
CA GLU A 348 -12.36 8.90 -15.12
C GLU A 348 -12.98 10.29 -15.26
N GLU A 349 -14.23 10.49 -14.87
CA GLU A 349 -14.92 11.79 -14.91
C GLU A 349 -14.22 12.84 -14.05
N VAL A 350 -13.79 12.47 -12.83
CA VAL A 350 -13.03 13.37 -11.95
C VAL A 350 -11.67 13.72 -12.54
N MET A 351 -10.95 12.75 -13.10
CA MET A 351 -9.65 12.98 -13.78
C MET A 351 -9.78 13.90 -15.00
N VAL A 352 -10.88 13.78 -15.74
CA VAL A 352 -11.17 14.68 -16.89
C VAL A 352 -11.50 16.09 -16.39
N ALA A 353 -12.34 16.21 -15.37
CA ALA A 353 -12.79 17.49 -14.85
C ALA A 353 -11.66 18.31 -14.19
N LEU A 354 -10.75 17.66 -13.47
CA LEU A 354 -9.68 18.35 -12.71
C LEU A 354 -8.35 18.41 -13.46
N GLY A 355 -8.13 17.53 -14.43
CA GLY A 355 -6.89 17.51 -15.22
C GLY A 355 -5.65 17.11 -14.41
N ALA A 356 -4.55 17.83 -14.64
CA ALA A 356 -3.25 17.56 -14.02
C ALA A 356 -2.59 18.86 -13.54
N PRO A 357 -3.18 19.56 -12.55
CA PRO A 357 -2.61 20.80 -12.03
C PRO A 357 -1.27 20.54 -11.31
N PRO A 358 -0.41 21.57 -11.17
CA PRO A 358 0.85 21.43 -10.42
C PRO A 358 0.62 21.00 -8.96
N ALA A 359 1.50 20.11 -8.45
CA ALA A 359 1.43 19.58 -7.09
C ALA A 359 2.84 19.33 -6.51
N ASP A 360 3.70 20.35 -6.54
CA ASP A 360 5.11 20.26 -6.16
C ASP A 360 5.34 20.37 -4.65
N THR A 361 4.30 20.66 -3.87
CA THR A 361 4.32 20.78 -2.40
C THR A 361 3.29 19.85 -1.77
N LEU A 362 3.52 19.51 -0.49
CA LEU A 362 2.56 18.71 0.27
C LEU A 362 1.19 19.39 0.33
N ASP A 363 1.15 20.70 0.57
CA ASP A 363 -0.11 21.47 0.65
C ASP A 363 -0.88 21.41 -0.68
N ALA A 364 -0.18 21.52 -1.81
CA ALA A 364 -0.81 21.39 -3.13
C ALA A 364 -1.36 19.98 -3.36
N VAL A 365 -0.64 18.93 -2.98
CA VAL A 365 -1.12 17.54 -3.04
C VAL A 365 -2.38 17.36 -2.19
N LEU A 366 -2.37 17.80 -0.94
CA LEU A 366 -3.52 17.71 -0.03
C LEU A 366 -4.73 18.53 -0.52
N HIS A 367 -4.46 19.68 -1.13
CA HIS A 367 -5.51 20.50 -1.75
C HIS A 367 -6.21 19.73 -2.89
N TRP A 368 -5.45 19.16 -3.82
CA TRP A 368 -6.03 18.44 -4.96
C TRP A 368 -6.64 17.10 -4.58
N ASP A 369 -6.12 16.41 -3.56
CA ASP A 369 -6.80 15.27 -2.94
C ASP A 369 -8.19 15.66 -2.43
N ALA A 370 -8.28 16.75 -1.67
CA ALA A 370 -9.56 17.23 -1.15
C ALA A 370 -10.53 17.67 -2.26
N GLU A 371 -10.05 18.34 -3.31
CA GLU A 371 -10.88 18.72 -4.47
C GLU A 371 -11.40 17.49 -5.21
N ALA A 372 -10.55 16.48 -5.44
CA ALA A 372 -10.95 15.24 -6.10
C ALA A 372 -12.01 14.47 -5.29
N ARG A 373 -11.86 14.41 -3.97
CA ARG A 373 -12.89 13.82 -3.08
C ARG A 373 -14.20 14.54 -3.21
N ARG A 374 -14.21 15.88 -3.16
CA ARG A 374 -15.44 16.69 -3.37
C ARG A 374 -16.06 16.48 -4.75
N ALA A 375 -15.23 16.39 -5.79
CA ALA A 375 -15.71 16.14 -7.14
C ALA A 375 -16.35 14.75 -7.27
N ALA A 376 -15.70 13.71 -6.75
CA ALA A 376 -16.24 12.35 -6.73
C ALA A 376 -17.56 12.25 -5.95
N GLN A 377 -17.65 12.86 -4.77
CA GLN A 377 -18.87 12.89 -3.97
C GLN A 377 -20.06 13.52 -4.69
N ARG A 378 -19.82 14.55 -5.51
CA ARG A 378 -20.88 15.16 -6.34
C ARG A 378 -21.40 14.25 -7.45
N LEU A 379 -20.59 13.31 -7.92
CA LEU A 379 -20.97 12.38 -8.99
C LEU A 379 -21.76 11.16 -8.47
N ILE A 380 -21.62 10.77 -7.20
CA ILE A 380 -22.31 9.61 -6.63
C ILE A 380 -23.81 9.63 -6.87
N PRO A 381 -24.59 10.72 -6.62
CA PRO A 381 -26.04 10.73 -6.87
C PRO A 381 -26.42 10.52 -8.34
N ALA A 382 -25.57 10.91 -9.28
CA ALA A 382 -25.82 10.74 -10.72
C ALA A 382 -25.60 9.30 -11.19
N HIS A 383 -24.84 8.50 -10.42
CA HIS A 383 -24.55 7.09 -10.64
C HIS A 383 -25.32 6.16 -9.67
N ALA A 384 -26.18 6.73 -8.81
CA ALA A 384 -27.03 5.93 -7.93
C ALA A 384 -28.01 5.09 -8.76
N ALA A 385 -28.04 3.78 -8.53
CA ALA A 385 -28.82 2.79 -9.27
C ALA A 385 -30.31 2.86 -8.92
#